data_85082dbc1fe70c16704ebf5e16426336
#
_entry.id   85082dbc1fe70c16704ebf5e16426336
#
_cell.length_a   1.000
_cell.length_b   1.000
_cell.length_c   1.000
_cell.angle_alpha   90.00
_cell.angle_beta   90.00
_cell.angle_gamma   90.00
#
_symmetry.space_group_name_H-M   'P 1'
#
loop_
_entity.id
_entity.type
_entity.pdbx_description
1 polymer ?
#
loop_
_entity_poly.entity_id
_entity_poly.type
_entity_poly.pdbx_seq_one_letter_code
_entity_poly.pdbx_strand_id
1 'polypeptide(L)'
;MKAALTGRAWRTPLGSGIDEVVDRLLAGERAAQPNARFDARSYACTLAATIAAPPAPSRHARFLRRMGLYAVEVAAEAMRDAGVAGGDRVGLFFGYGGLRAHWDDLMPAFEHQRADGHGAWERGLALLHPFWILQHLSNNAHAIAAQELGARGEGATYGGANAGAQALAGAIRALAAGAVDVALVVGYDSLVEPETLVELAARGSAVSNALAAPYDMAAQGFVPGEAAAALVLQGSGTARAFIQALDGADGEKGEPQPALFGRLVGAIARPGDAVDGCGLALPSFDAAERRVVADITGVDAPLCCIMSAMGQIGAATSVVQAIALAELLQRQCMPPLAGLREAAPGPLRPILRAEATTHRSAIGLSASAPGLAGIVRVELP
;
A
#
# COMPACT_ATOMS: atom_id res chain seq x y z
N MET A 1 20.11 1.60 -8.81
CA MET A 1 19.82 2.96 -9.32
C MET A 1 18.86 3.66 -8.38
N LYS A 2 18.94 5.00 -8.25
CA LYS A 2 17.93 5.85 -7.60
C LYS A 2 17.12 6.55 -8.69
N ALA A 3 15.82 6.67 -8.53
CA ALA A 3 14.94 7.41 -9.45
C ALA A 3 14.41 8.67 -8.75
N ALA A 4 14.29 9.77 -9.49
CA ALA A 4 13.78 11.03 -8.97
C ALA A 4 12.26 11.00 -8.87
N LEU A 5 11.71 11.25 -7.69
CA LEU A 5 10.30 11.50 -7.46
C LEU A 5 9.96 12.92 -7.91
N THR A 6 9.08 13.06 -8.90
CA THR A 6 8.73 14.36 -9.48
C THR A 6 7.26 14.73 -9.31
N GLY A 7 6.36 13.75 -9.19
CA GLY A 7 4.93 13.98 -8.96
C GLY A 7 4.30 12.90 -8.08
N ARG A 8 3.21 13.26 -7.41
CA ARG A 8 2.55 12.37 -6.46
C ARG A 8 1.08 12.71 -6.25
N ALA A 9 0.29 11.69 -5.90
CA ALA A 9 -1.10 11.84 -5.46
C ALA A 9 -1.54 10.61 -4.68
N TRP A 10 -2.53 10.75 -3.83
CA TRP A 10 -3.12 9.65 -3.10
C TRP A 10 -4.58 9.86 -2.72
N ARG A 11 -5.22 8.74 -2.34
CA ARG A 11 -6.48 8.63 -1.61
C ARG A 11 -6.21 7.70 -0.44
N THR A 12 -6.29 8.22 0.77
CA THR A 12 -5.99 7.49 2.00
C THR A 12 -7.12 7.61 3.01
N PRO A 13 -7.15 6.78 4.05
CA PRO A 13 -8.11 6.92 5.14
C PRO A 13 -7.97 8.23 5.92
N LEU A 14 -6.81 8.88 5.85
CA LEU A 14 -6.55 10.18 6.48
C LEU A 14 -6.88 11.37 5.58
N GLY A 15 -7.28 11.15 4.32
CA GLY A 15 -7.60 12.23 3.39
C GLY A 15 -6.94 12.07 2.03
N SER A 16 -7.05 13.11 1.20
CA SER A 16 -6.50 13.14 -0.16
C SER A 16 -5.52 14.29 -0.41
N GLY A 17 -5.55 15.35 0.39
CA GLY A 17 -4.55 16.42 0.34
C GLY A 17 -3.20 15.95 0.89
N ILE A 18 -2.09 16.25 0.19
CA ILE A 18 -0.76 15.83 0.66
C ILE A 18 -0.45 16.45 2.03
N ASP A 19 -0.58 17.77 2.14
CA ASP A 19 -0.31 18.48 3.40
C ASP A 19 -1.26 18.06 4.51
N GLU A 20 -2.55 17.94 4.23
CA GLU A 20 -3.57 17.47 5.17
C GLU A 20 -3.19 16.12 5.80
N VAL A 21 -2.86 15.14 4.96
CA VAL A 21 -2.54 13.79 5.44
C VAL A 21 -1.25 13.78 6.26
N VAL A 22 -0.24 14.53 5.82
CA VAL A 22 1.02 14.62 6.56
C VAL A 22 0.82 15.32 7.91
N ASP A 23 0.01 16.38 7.99
CA ASP A 23 -0.33 17.04 9.24
C ASP A 23 -1.05 16.09 10.22
N ARG A 24 -2.00 15.29 9.71
CA ARG A 24 -2.70 14.28 10.51
C ARG A 24 -1.80 13.14 10.96
N LEU A 25 -0.83 12.72 10.13
CA LEU A 25 0.22 11.77 10.54
C LEU A 25 1.05 12.35 11.69
N LEU A 26 1.51 13.60 11.56
CA LEU A 26 2.29 14.27 12.59
C LEU A 26 1.49 14.50 13.88
N ALA A 27 0.17 14.69 13.76
CA ALA A 27 -0.73 14.76 14.91
C ALA A 27 -0.94 13.40 15.61
N GLY A 28 -0.50 12.29 15.00
CA GLY A 28 -0.72 10.92 15.51
C GLY A 28 -2.18 10.47 15.40
N GLU A 29 -2.94 11.02 14.45
CA GLU A 29 -4.33 10.64 14.24
C GLU A 29 -4.43 9.21 13.70
N ARG A 30 -5.55 8.55 14.02
CA ARG A 30 -5.86 7.20 13.56
C ARG A 30 -7.16 7.20 12.79
N ALA A 31 -7.13 6.61 11.60
CA ALA A 31 -8.29 6.51 10.73
C ALA A 31 -9.22 5.33 11.05
N ALA A 32 -8.76 4.38 11.87
CA ALA A 32 -9.52 3.19 12.22
C ALA A 32 -10.81 3.53 12.98
N GLN A 33 -11.95 3.09 12.45
CA GLN A 33 -13.28 3.30 13.00
C GLN A 33 -14.15 2.05 12.80
N PRO A 34 -15.32 1.92 13.46
CA PRO A 34 -16.25 0.84 13.14
C PRO A 34 -16.53 0.79 11.62
N ASN A 35 -16.46 -0.41 11.05
CA ASN A 35 -16.68 -0.60 9.63
C ASN A 35 -18.09 -0.19 9.24
N ALA A 36 -18.22 0.86 8.41
CA ALA A 36 -19.48 1.38 7.94
C ALA A 36 -19.90 0.82 6.56
N ARG A 37 -19.09 -0.04 5.94
CA ARG A 37 -19.36 -0.59 4.61
C ARG A 37 -20.37 -1.71 4.60
N PHE A 38 -20.37 -2.52 5.67
CA PHE A 38 -21.28 -3.64 5.87
C PHE A 38 -21.35 -3.98 7.36
N ASP A 39 -22.26 -4.85 7.75
CA ASP A 39 -22.37 -5.35 9.13
C ASP A 39 -21.23 -6.32 9.45
N ALA A 40 -20.19 -5.79 10.08
CA ALA A 40 -18.97 -6.55 10.39
C ALA A 40 -19.03 -7.30 11.74
N ARG A 41 -20.16 -7.31 12.46
CA ARG A 41 -20.27 -7.89 13.83
C ARG A 41 -19.94 -9.38 13.92
N SER A 42 -20.09 -10.12 12.82
CA SER A 42 -19.76 -11.55 12.75
C SER A 42 -18.34 -11.85 12.23
N TYR A 43 -17.56 -10.83 11.93
CA TYR A 43 -16.21 -10.98 11.38
C TYR A 43 -15.13 -10.85 12.48
N ALA A 44 -13.93 -11.35 12.19
CA ALA A 44 -12.80 -11.28 13.10
C ALA A 44 -12.39 -9.85 13.47
N CYS A 45 -12.65 -8.87 12.58
CA CYS A 45 -12.42 -7.45 12.82
C CYS A 45 -13.67 -6.65 12.45
N THR A 46 -14.13 -5.80 13.37
CA THR A 46 -15.25 -4.88 13.17
C THR A 46 -14.79 -3.45 12.84
N LEU A 47 -13.48 -3.22 12.86
CA LEU A 47 -12.86 -1.92 12.56
C LEU A 47 -12.35 -1.90 11.13
N ALA A 48 -12.32 -0.71 10.54
CA ALA A 48 -11.74 -0.46 9.23
C ALA A 48 -11.19 0.97 9.14
N ALA A 49 -10.14 1.15 8.34
CA ALA A 49 -9.63 2.46 7.96
C ALA A 49 -9.99 2.71 6.48
N THR A 50 -11.08 3.44 6.24
CA THR A 50 -11.67 3.60 4.91
C THR A 50 -11.44 4.99 4.32
N ILE A 51 -11.33 5.08 2.99
CA ILE A 51 -11.36 6.35 2.27
C ILE A 51 -12.79 6.93 2.38
N ALA A 52 -12.90 8.13 2.96
CA ALA A 52 -14.19 8.76 3.24
C ALA A 52 -14.88 9.31 1.97
N ALA A 53 -14.12 9.99 1.11
CA ALA A 53 -14.66 10.58 -0.11
C ALA A 53 -14.89 9.50 -1.19
N PRO A 54 -16.07 9.45 -1.83
CA PRO A 54 -16.27 8.55 -2.97
C PRO A 54 -15.38 8.96 -4.16
N PRO A 55 -15.09 8.03 -5.09
CA PRO A 55 -14.40 8.40 -6.33
C PRO A 55 -15.23 9.41 -7.12
N ALA A 56 -14.56 10.28 -7.87
CA ALA A 56 -15.23 11.25 -8.73
C ALA A 56 -16.12 10.54 -9.78
N PRO A 57 -17.24 11.16 -10.19
CA PRO A 57 -18.05 10.61 -11.27
C PRO A 57 -17.22 10.35 -12.52
N SER A 58 -17.28 9.13 -13.03
CA SER A 58 -16.45 8.71 -14.17
C SER A 58 -17.26 7.87 -15.17
N ARG A 59 -17.01 8.11 -16.48
CA ARG A 59 -17.53 7.24 -17.55
C ARG A 59 -17.04 5.80 -17.44
N HIS A 60 -15.97 5.58 -16.69
CA HIS A 60 -15.37 4.24 -16.48
C HIS A 60 -16.00 3.46 -15.31
N ALA A 61 -16.93 4.06 -14.56
CA ALA A 61 -17.60 3.39 -13.42
C ALA A 61 -18.29 2.07 -13.79
N ARG A 62 -18.71 1.90 -15.05
CA ARG A 62 -19.27 0.64 -15.55
C ARG A 62 -18.22 -0.46 -15.76
N PHE A 63 -16.94 -0.10 -15.86
CA PHE A 63 -15.82 -1.01 -16.16
C PHE A 63 -14.88 -1.22 -14.99
N LEU A 64 -14.92 -0.34 -13.99
CA LEU A 64 -14.02 -0.36 -12.85
C LEU A 64 -14.79 -0.43 -11.54
N ARG A 65 -14.27 -1.18 -10.61
CA ARG A 65 -14.66 -1.09 -9.21
C ARG A 65 -14.06 0.16 -8.56
N ARG A 66 -14.57 0.51 -7.39
CA ARG A 66 -14.23 1.70 -6.62
C ARG A 66 -12.71 1.95 -6.51
N MET A 67 -11.94 0.94 -6.13
CA MET A 67 -10.49 1.07 -6.00
C MET A 67 -9.79 1.32 -7.35
N GLY A 68 -10.28 0.73 -8.42
CA GLY A 68 -9.80 1.00 -9.78
C GLY A 68 -10.08 2.44 -10.23
N LEU A 69 -11.22 3.01 -9.83
CA LEU A 69 -11.53 4.42 -10.11
C LEU A 69 -10.55 5.34 -9.38
N TYR A 70 -10.30 5.11 -8.08
CA TYR A 70 -9.27 5.88 -7.35
C TYR A 70 -7.88 5.71 -7.99
N ALA A 71 -7.52 4.52 -8.45
CA ALA A 71 -6.23 4.29 -9.10
C ALA A 71 -6.06 5.15 -10.35
N VAL A 72 -7.10 5.29 -11.18
CA VAL A 72 -7.09 6.16 -12.37
C VAL A 72 -7.03 7.63 -11.98
N GLU A 73 -7.77 8.05 -10.95
CA GLU A 73 -7.75 9.42 -10.45
C GLU A 73 -6.35 9.84 -9.98
N VAL A 74 -5.75 9.04 -9.07
CA VAL A 74 -4.42 9.38 -8.53
C VAL A 74 -3.33 9.31 -9.60
N ALA A 75 -3.47 8.41 -10.59
CA ALA A 75 -2.58 8.35 -11.75
C ALA A 75 -2.59 9.69 -12.53
N ALA A 76 -3.77 10.21 -12.84
CA ALA A 76 -3.91 11.48 -13.54
C ALA A 76 -3.42 12.68 -12.71
N GLU A 77 -3.66 12.66 -11.41
CA GLU A 77 -3.21 13.72 -10.50
C GLU A 77 -1.70 13.72 -10.36
N ALA A 78 -1.06 12.57 -10.20
CA ALA A 78 0.40 12.46 -10.09
C ALA A 78 1.12 12.94 -11.37
N MET A 79 0.59 12.61 -12.55
CA MET A 79 1.12 13.11 -13.82
C MET A 79 0.98 14.64 -13.94
N ARG A 80 -0.14 15.21 -13.49
CA ARG A 80 -0.33 16.67 -13.44
C ARG A 80 0.61 17.33 -12.43
N ASP A 81 0.82 16.75 -11.25
CA ASP A 81 1.76 17.27 -10.23
C ASP A 81 3.21 17.24 -10.76
N ALA A 82 3.56 16.24 -11.56
CA ALA A 82 4.87 16.16 -12.23
C ALA A 82 5.00 17.10 -13.44
N GLY A 83 3.92 17.67 -13.95
CA GLY A 83 3.91 18.44 -15.20
C GLY A 83 4.26 17.62 -16.44
N VAL A 84 3.95 16.31 -16.42
CA VAL A 84 4.30 15.37 -17.49
C VAL A 84 3.08 15.00 -18.32
N ALA A 85 3.22 15.03 -19.63
CA ALA A 85 2.24 14.53 -20.59
C ALA A 85 2.55 13.07 -20.95
N GLY A 86 1.53 12.37 -21.51
CA GLY A 86 1.72 11.03 -22.06
C GLY A 86 2.67 11.00 -23.26
N GLY A 87 3.04 9.81 -23.67
CA GLY A 87 3.93 9.59 -24.80
C GLY A 87 4.48 8.17 -24.89
N ASP A 88 5.29 7.91 -25.92
CA ASP A 88 5.86 6.58 -26.19
C ASP A 88 6.93 6.16 -25.20
N ARG A 89 7.46 7.13 -24.43
CA ARG A 89 8.50 6.92 -23.41
C ARG A 89 7.97 7.07 -21.99
N VAL A 90 6.63 7.11 -21.81
CA VAL A 90 5.95 7.13 -20.51
C VAL A 90 5.41 5.75 -20.23
N GLY A 91 5.97 5.06 -19.25
CA GLY A 91 5.58 3.72 -18.81
C GLY A 91 4.68 3.75 -17.58
N LEU A 92 3.77 2.79 -17.47
CA LEU A 92 2.87 2.62 -16.33
C LEU A 92 3.15 1.32 -15.60
N PHE A 93 3.28 1.38 -14.27
CA PHE A 93 3.56 0.25 -13.40
C PHE A 93 2.51 0.21 -12.30
N PHE A 94 1.58 -0.74 -12.40
CA PHE A 94 0.45 -0.85 -11.48
C PHE A 94 0.63 -2.02 -10.54
N GLY A 95 0.46 -1.78 -9.23
CA GLY A 95 0.38 -2.80 -8.19
C GLY A 95 -1.02 -2.80 -7.57
N TYR A 96 -1.70 -3.95 -7.57
CA TYR A 96 -3.02 -4.10 -6.99
C TYR A 96 -3.10 -5.33 -6.08
N GLY A 97 -3.99 -5.32 -5.10
CA GLY A 97 -4.05 -6.33 -4.04
C GLY A 97 -4.49 -7.74 -4.47
N GLY A 98 -4.79 -7.92 -5.74
CA GLY A 98 -5.24 -9.19 -6.28
C GLY A 98 -6.71 -9.21 -6.65
N LEU A 99 -7.07 -10.22 -7.43
CA LEU A 99 -8.44 -10.44 -7.86
C LEU A 99 -9.25 -10.99 -6.67
N ARG A 100 -10.31 -10.26 -6.31
CA ARG A 100 -11.25 -10.69 -5.29
C ARG A 100 -12.66 -10.63 -5.85
N ALA A 101 -13.42 -11.72 -5.71
CA ALA A 101 -14.83 -11.72 -6.06
C ALA A 101 -15.59 -10.93 -4.99
N HIS A 102 -16.48 -10.04 -5.40
CA HIS A 102 -17.36 -9.35 -4.49
C HIS A 102 -18.62 -10.17 -4.27
N TRP A 103 -18.96 -10.45 -3.03
CA TRP A 103 -20.15 -11.26 -2.70
C TRP A 103 -21.44 -10.66 -3.21
N ASP A 104 -21.56 -9.33 -3.17
CA ASP A 104 -22.74 -8.62 -3.69
C ASP A 104 -23.00 -8.94 -5.17
N ASP A 105 -21.95 -9.17 -5.96
CA ASP A 105 -22.10 -9.55 -7.36
C ASP A 105 -22.63 -10.98 -7.54
N LEU A 106 -22.27 -11.86 -6.62
CA LEU A 106 -22.56 -13.29 -6.67
C LEU A 106 -23.87 -13.63 -5.96
N MET A 107 -24.33 -12.79 -5.03
CA MET A 107 -25.54 -13.03 -4.25
C MET A 107 -26.77 -13.34 -5.11
N PRO A 108 -27.06 -12.61 -6.22
CA PRO A 108 -28.21 -12.94 -7.07
C PRO A 108 -28.16 -14.38 -7.61
N ALA A 109 -26.98 -14.91 -7.93
CA ALA A 109 -26.82 -16.28 -8.41
C ALA A 109 -27.07 -17.30 -7.29
N PHE A 110 -26.62 -17.03 -6.07
CA PHE A 110 -26.87 -17.89 -4.91
C PHE A 110 -28.33 -17.86 -4.45
N GLU A 111 -28.97 -16.71 -4.51
CA GLU A 111 -30.41 -16.57 -4.20
C GLU A 111 -31.27 -17.33 -5.22
N HIS A 112 -30.91 -17.26 -6.49
CA HIS A 112 -31.58 -18.02 -7.54
C HIS A 112 -31.47 -19.53 -7.32
N GLN A 113 -30.27 -20.01 -6.94
CA GLN A 113 -30.06 -21.42 -6.59
C GLN A 113 -30.99 -21.87 -5.45
N ARG A 114 -31.17 -21.02 -4.43
CA ARG A 114 -32.08 -21.32 -3.30
C ARG A 114 -33.54 -21.40 -3.73
N ALA A 115 -33.95 -20.58 -4.69
CA ALA A 115 -35.35 -20.46 -5.11
C ALA A 115 -35.81 -21.63 -6.00
N ASP A 116 -34.97 -22.12 -6.91
CA ASP A 116 -35.33 -23.10 -7.94
C ASP A 116 -34.59 -24.45 -7.87
N GLY A 117 -33.62 -24.59 -6.95
CA GLY A 117 -32.90 -25.85 -6.75
C GLY A 117 -31.82 -26.15 -7.79
N HIS A 118 -31.62 -25.29 -8.79
CA HIS A 118 -30.53 -25.42 -9.75
C HIS A 118 -29.19 -24.96 -9.15
N GLY A 119 -28.09 -25.48 -9.67
CA GLY A 119 -26.75 -25.03 -9.27
C GLY A 119 -26.55 -23.53 -9.55
N ALA A 120 -25.87 -22.80 -8.64
CA ALA A 120 -25.66 -21.36 -8.77
C ALA A 120 -25.07 -20.96 -10.14
N TRP A 121 -24.24 -21.84 -10.72
CA TRP A 121 -23.55 -21.59 -11.98
C TRP A 121 -24.30 -22.09 -13.22
N GLU A 122 -25.38 -22.84 -13.04
CA GLU A 122 -26.19 -23.35 -14.17
C GLU A 122 -26.95 -22.23 -14.89
N ARG A 123 -27.54 -21.33 -14.11
CA ARG A 123 -28.30 -20.18 -14.63
C ARG A 123 -27.84 -18.84 -14.03
N GLY A 124 -27.16 -18.88 -12.89
CA GLY A 124 -26.75 -17.70 -12.16
C GLY A 124 -25.80 -16.79 -12.91
N LEU A 125 -25.00 -17.30 -13.84
CA LEU A 125 -24.12 -16.47 -14.69
C LEU A 125 -24.88 -15.42 -15.49
N ALA A 126 -26.13 -15.71 -15.89
CA ALA A 126 -26.98 -14.76 -16.60
C ALA A 126 -27.44 -13.57 -15.72
N LEU A 127 -27.31 -13.70 -14.41
CA LEU A 127 -27.67 -12.66 -13.43
C LEU A 127 -26.50 -11.74 -13.10
N LEU A 128 -25.28 -12.07 -13.51
CA LEU A 128 -24.13 -11.20 -13.33
C LEU A 128 -24.22 -9.97 -14.23
N HIS A 129 -23.69 -8.85 -13.74
CA HIS A 129 -23.58 -7.65 -14.55
C HIS A 129 -22.79 -7.93 -15.85
N PRO A 130 -23.23 -7.46 -17.04
CA PRO A 130 -22.57 -7.77 -18.33
C PRO A 130 -21.08 -7.46 -18.39
N PHE A 131 -20.63 -6.44 -17.63
CA PHE A 131 -19.22 -6.05 -17.56
C PHE A 131 -18.50 -6.59 -16.31
N TRP A 132 -19.09 -7.56 -15.59
CA TRP A 132 -18.54 -8.13 -14.38
C TRP A 132 -17.09 -8.59 -14.54
N ILE A 133 -16.81 -9.32 -15.62
CA ILE A 133 -15.43 -9.79 -15.90
C ILE A 133 -14.48 -8.60 -16.06
N LEU A 134 -14.87 -7.55 -16.81
CA LEU A 134 -14.03 -6.36 -17.01
C LEU A 134 -13.73 -5.63 -15.69
N GLN A 135 -14.71 -5.55 -14.80
CA GLN A 135 -14.54 -4.92 -13.49
C GLN A 135 -13.53 -5.65 -12.60
N HIS A 136 -13.28 -6.94 -12.87
CA HIS A 136 -12.39 -7.80 -12.09
C HIS A 136 -11.06 -8.12 -12.80
N LEU A 137 -10.87 -7.67 -14.06
CA LEU A 137 -9.59 -7.84 -14.72
C LEU A 137 -8.49 -7.05 -14.00
N SER A 138 -7.40 -7.75 -13.71
CA SER A 138 -6.26 -7.21 -12.96
C SER A 138 -5.63 -5.98 -13.60
N ASN A 139 -5.62 -5.92 -14.92
CA ASN A 139 -4.99 -4.86 -15.71
C ASN A 139 -5.97 -3.81 -16.23
N ASN A 140 -7.24 -3.86 -15.86
CA ASN A 140 -8.24 -2.96 -16.45
C ASN A 140 -8.02 -1.49 -16.03
N ALA A 141 -7.72 -1.24 -14.76
CA ALA A 141 -7.38 0.11 -14.29
C ALA A 141 -6.12 0.65 -14.98
N HIS A 142 -5.10 -0.20 -15.18
CA HIS A 142 -3.89 0.14 -15.93
C HIS A 142 -4.22 0.50 -17.39
N ALA A 143 -4.99 -0.34 -18.09
CA ALA A 143 -5.36 -0.11 -19.48
C ALA A 143 -6.14 1.21 -19.67
N ILE A 144 -7.10 1.48 -18.77
CA ILE A 144 -7.86 2.74 -18.77
C ILE A 144 -6.96 3.93 -18.49
N ALA A 145 -6.08 3.85 -17.48
CA ALA A 145 -5.14 4.92 -17.19
C ALA A 145 -4.18 5.18 -18.37
N ALA A 146 -3.65 4.12 -19.01
CA ALA A 146 -2.79 4.27 -20.18
C ALA A 146 -3.50 4.99 -21.32
N GLN A 147 -4.76 4.64 -21.59
CA GLN A 147 -5.56 5.30 -22.61
C GLN A 147 -5.85 6.77 -22.26
N GLU A 148 -6.30 7.07 -21.03
CA GLU A 148 -6.64 8.43 -20.59
C GLU A 148 -5.43 9.34 -20.56
N LEU A 149 -4.28 8.83 -20.18
CA LEU A 149 -3.04 9.60 -20.06
C LEU A 149 -2.22 9.62 -21.36
N GLY A 150 -2.60 8.83 -22.35
CA GLY A 150 -1.83 8.70 -23.60
C GLY A 150 -0.44 8.11 -23.38
N ALA A 151 -0.26 7.29 -22.34
CA ALA A 151 1.00 6.63 -22.03
C ALA A 151 1.14 5.36 -22.87
N ARG A 152 2.22 5.21 -23.62
CA ARG A 152 2.46 4.12 -24.59
C ARG A 152 3.81 3.45 -24.42
N GLY A 153 4.57 3.84 -23.37
CA GLY A 153 5.82 3.20 -23.02
C GLY A 153 5.65 1.82 -22.40
N GLU A 154 6.77 1.13 -22.16
CA GLU A 154 6.79 -0.14 -21.46
C GLU A 154 6.12 -0.03 -20.08
N GLY A 155 5.34 -1.04 -19.70
CA GLY A 155 4.67 -1.04 -18.40
C GLY A 155 4.30 -2.45 -17.96
N ALA A 156 3.85 -2.57 -16.71
CA ALA A 156 3.46 -3.85 -16.13
C ALA A 156 2.35 -3.69 -15.09
N THR A 157 1.55 -4.75 -14.93
CA THR A 157 0.61 -4.91 -13.81
C THR A 157 1.08 -6.05 -12.91
N TYR A 158 1.21 -5.76 -11.63
CA TYR A 158 1.58 -6.71 -10.59
C TYR A 158 0.37 -6.97 -9.69
N GLY A 159 0.18 -8.21 -9.28
CA GLY A 159 -0.92 -8.62 -8.40
C GLY A 159 -0.40 -9.23 -7.11
N GLY A 160 -1.11 -9.00 -6.01
CA GLY A 160 -0.78 -9.54 -4.71
C GLY A 160 -0.38 -8.48 -3.68
N ALA A 161 -0.17 -8.93 -2.47
CA ALA A 161 -0.09 -8.02 -1.33
C ALA A 161 1.18 -7.13 -1.30
N ASN A 162 2.28 -7.52 -1.98
CA ASN A 162 3.47 -6.68 -2.14
C ASN A 162 3.56 -6.02 -3.54
N ALA A 163 2.49 -6.00 -4.29
CA ALA A 163 2.47 -5.54 -5.69
C ALA A 163 2.91 -4.08 -5.86
N GLY A 164 2.70 -3.22 -4.85
CA GLY A 164 3.23 -1.85 -4.88
C GLY A 164 4.76 -1.79 -4.86
N ALA A 165 5.41 -2.62 -4.07
CA ALA A 165 6.88 -2.74 -4.07
C ALA A 165 7.39 -3.28 -5.41
N GLN A 166 6.71 -4.28 -5.98
CA GLN A 166 7.03 -4.83 -7.30
C GLN A 166 6.88 -3.78 -8.39
N ALA A 167 5.82 -2.98 -8.36
CA ALA A 167 5.61 -1.89 -9.31
C ALA A 167 6.71 -0.83 -9.22
N LEU A 168 7.10 -0.43 -8.01
CA LEU A 168 8.22 0.49 -7.77
C LEU A 168 9.54 -0.09 -8.31
N ALA A 169 9.86 -1.31 -7.94
CA ALA A 169 11.09 -1.98 -8.39
C ALA A 169 11.11 -2.17 -9.92
N GLY A 170 9.97 -2.53 -10.52
CA GLY A 170 9.80 -2.66 -11.96
C GLY A 170 10.02 -1.33 -12.69
N ALA A 171 9.41 -0.26 -12.21
CA ALA A 171 9.57 1.09 -12.74
C ALA A 171 11.03 1.56 -12.70
N ILE A 172 11.71 1.36 -11.57
CA ILE A 172 13.13 1.74 -11.40
C ILE A 172 14.01 0.92 -12.36
N ARG A 173 13.72 -0.37 -12.57
CA ARG A 173 14.44 -1.19 -13.56
C ARG A 173 14.23 -0.70 -14.99
N ALA A 174 13.00 -0.36 -15.37
CA ALA A 174 12.70 0.16 -16.71
C ALA A 174 13.38 1.50 -16.99
N LEU A 175 13.41 2.42 -16.01
CA LEU A 175 14.17 3.66 -16.09
C LEU A 175 15.69 3.39 -16.20
N ALA A 176 16.21 2.46 -15.40
CA ALA A 176 17.63 2.10 -15.42
C ALA A 176 18.08 1.47 -16.76
N ALA A 177 17.20 0.71 -17.38
CA ALA A 177 17.43 0.11 -18.69
C ALA A 177 17.23 1.10 -19.85
N GLY A 178 16.74 2.31 -19.58
CA GLY A 178 16.38 3.28 -20.60
C GLY A 178 15.16 2.84 -21.45
N ALA A 179 14.34 1.92 -20.96
CA ALA A 179 13.12 1.50 -21.64
C ALA A 179 12.05 2.60 -21.62
N VAL A 180 12.02 3.39 -20.57
CA VAL A 180 11.16 4.56 -20.41
C VAL A 180 11.96 5.74 -19.86
N ASP A 181 11.48 6.97 -20.09
CA ASP A 181 12.06 8.20 -19.53
C ASP A 181 11.27 8.66 -18.30
N VAL A 182 9.99 8.32 -18.27
CA VAL A 182 9.06 8.58 -17.18
C VAL A 182 8.35 7.29 -16.80
N ALA A 183 8.30 6.98 -15.53
CA ALA A 183 7.55 5.85 -15.00
C ALA A 183 6.50 6.34 -14.00
N LEU A 184 5.22 6.15 -14.33
CA LEU A 184 4.10 6.34 -13.41
C LEU A 184 3.88 5.03 -12.65
N VAL A 185 4.02 5.09 -11.33
CA VAL A 185 3.77 3.94 -10.45
C VAL A 185 2.48 4.17 -9.70
N VAL A 186 1.61 3.17 -9.69
CA VAL A 186 0.33 3.19 -8.96
C VAL A 186 0.24 1.97 -8.06
N GLY A 187 -0.09 2.18 -6.78
CA GLY A 187 -0.42 1.10 -5.84
C GLY A 187 -1.82 1.32 -5.29
N TYR A 188 -2.68 0.29 -5.31
CA TYR A 188 -4.02 0.38 -4.76
C TYR A 188 -4.53 -0.95 -4.23
N ASP A 189 -5.23 -0.91 -3.11
CA ASP A 189 -5.83 -2.10 -2.49
C ASP A 189 -6.93 -1.70 -1.49
N SER A 190 -7.81 -2.65 -1.18
CA SER A 190 -8.77 -2.59 -0.10
C SER A 190 -8.79 -3.89 0.67
N LEU A 191 -8.51 -3.82 1.97
CA LEU A 191 -8.59 -4.96 2.88
C LEU A 191 -9.87 -4.93 3.74
N VAL A 192 -10.79 -4.01 3.46
CA VAL A 192 -11.96 -3.74 4.30
C VAL A 192 -13.24 -4.43 3.85
N GLU A 193 -13.21 -5.15 2.74
CA GLU A 193 -14.37 -5.84 2.16
C GLU A 193 -14.63 -7.19 2.87
N PRO A 194 -15.89 -7.68 2.95
CA PRO A 194 -16.25 -8.88 3.70
C PRO A 194 -15.49 -10.13 3.22
N GLU A 195 -15.37 -10.34 1.91
CA GLU A 195 -14.63 -11.43 1.32
C GLU A 195 -13.13 -11.39 1.66
N THR A 196 -12.57 -10.20 1.75
CA THR A 196 -11.17 -10.00 2.13
C THR A 196 -10.95 -10.35 3.60
N LEU A 197 -11.86 -9.96 4.48
CA LEU A 197 -11.77 -10.33 5.91
C LEU A 197 -11.85 -11.84 6.11
N VAL A 198 -12.69 -12.54 5.35
CA VAL A 198 -12.75 -14.02 5.36
C VAL A 198 -11.45 -14.62 4.84
N GLU A 199 -10.90 -14.10 3.74
CA GLU A 199 -9.63 -14.57 3.18
C GLU A 199 -8.47 -14.37 4.18
N LEU A 200 -8.37 -13.20 4.80
CA LEU A 200 -7.35 -12.90 5.80
C LEU A 200 -7.46 -13.85 7.00
N ALA A 201 -8.66 -14.07 7.51
CA ALA A 201 -8.92 -15.00 8.61
C ALA A 201 -8.55 -16.44 8.22
N ALA A 202 -8.94 -16.90 7.02
CA ALA A 202 -8.64 -18.24 6.52
C ALA A 202 -7.13 -18.48 6.32
N ARG A 203 -6.37 -17.44 6.02
CA ARG A 203 -4.89 -17.48 5.90
C ARG A 203 -4.17 -17.36 7.24
N GLY A 204 -4.91 -17.21 8.35
CA GLY A 204 -4.33 -17.00 9.67
C GLY A 204 -3.69 -15.62 9.84
N SER A 205 -4.06 -14.65 9.00
CA SER A 205 -3.63 -13.27 9.18
C SER A 205 -4.30 -12.69 10.43
N ALA A 206 -3.53 -12.09 11.31
CA ALA A 206 -4.05 -11.51 12.54
C ALA A 206 -4.69 -10.14 12.26
N VAL A 207 -5.99 -10.14 11.99
CA VAL A 207 -6.82 -8.94 12.03
C VAL A 207 -7.40 -8.79 13.43
N SER A 208 -7.38 -7.58 13.98
CA SER A 208 -7.72 -7.35 15.37
C SER A 208 -8.72 -6.21 15.55
N ASN A 209 -9.61 -6.40 16.54
CA ASN A 209 -10.44 -5.32 17.09
C ASN A 209 -9.69 -4.50 18.15
N ALA A 210 -8.51 -4.95 18.57
CA ALA A 210 -7.69 -4.18 19.48
C ALA A 210 -7.09 -2.98 18.73
N LEU A 211 -7.31 -1.79 19.26
CA LEU A 211 -6.65 -0.57 18.76
C LEU A 211 -5.21 -0.44 19.26
N ALA A 212 -4.56 -1.56 19.64
CA ALA A 212 -3.15 -1.55 19.96
C ALA A 212 -2.33 -1.24 18.70
N ALA A 213 -1.34 -0.38 18.87
CA ALA A 213 -0.45 -0.04 17.77
C ALA A 213 0.51 -1.20 17.45
N PRO A 214 1.10 -1.25 16.25
CA PRO A 214 2.30 -2.04 16.02
C PRO A 214 3.37 -1.71 17.07
N TYR A 215 4.18 -2.71 17.44
CA TYR A 215 5.25 -2.57 18.45
C TYR A 215 4.77 -2.23 19.87
N ASP A 216 3.48 -2.29 20.14
CA ASP A 216 2.90 -2.19 21.48
C ASP A 216 2.93 -3.54 22.20
N MET A 217 3.10 -3.55 23.53
CA MET A 217 3.01 -4.76 24.34
C MET A 217 1.67 -5.49 24.19
N ALA A 218 0.60 -4.75 23.92
CA ALA A 218 -0.75 -5.27 23.72
C ALA A 218 -1.09 -5.55 22.23
N ALA A 219 -0.12 -5.53 21.33
CA ALA A 219 -0.35 -5.79 19.90
C ALA A 219 -0.89 -7.20 19.67
N GLN A 220 -1.95 -7.33 18.85
CA GLN A 220 -2.63 -8.60 18.57
C GLN A 220 -3.05 -8.73 17.11
N GLY A 221 -2.44 -7.94 16.20
CA GLY A 221 -2.78 -7.88 14.80
C GLY A 221 -3.19 -6.47 14.35
N PHE A 222 -3.36 -6.33 13.06
CA PHE A 222 -3.62 -5.04 12.41
C PHE A 222 -5.11 -4.78 12.18
N VAL A 223 -5.46 -3.52 12.01
CA VAL A 223 -6.76 -3.09 11.48
C VAL A 223 -6.67 -3.01 9.96
N PRO A 224 -7.61 -3.59 9.20
CA PRO A 224 -7.63 -3.49 7.74
C PRO A 224 -7.93 -2.05 7.28
N GLY A 225 -7.30 -1.67 6.20
CA GLY A 225 -7.44 -0.35 5.57
C GLY A 225 -7.52 -0.45 4.06
N GLU A 226 -7.62 0.69 3.41
CA GLU A 226 -7.63 0.83 1.95
C GLU A 226 -6.92 2.11 1.52
N ALA A 227 -6.24 2.07 0.38
CA ALA A 227 -5.64 3.26 -0.22
C ALA A 227 -5.41 3.08 -1.71
N ALA A 228 -5.33 4.20 -2.41
CA ALA A 228 -4.77 4.29 -3.76
C ALA A 228 -3.74 5.42 -3.77
N ALA A 229 -2.57 5.17 -4.31
CA ALA A 229 -1.50 6.17 -4.41
C ALA A 229 -0.75 6.03 -5.72
N ALA A 230 -0.29 7.15 -6.24
CA ALA A 230 0.51 7.20 -7.45
C ALA A 230 1.69 8.15 -7.28
N LEU A 231 2.81 7.80 -7.92
CA LEU A 231 3.98 8.65 -8.01
C LEU A 231 4.62 8.57 -9.39
N VAL A 232 5.27 9.65 -9.79
CA VAL A 232 6.01 9.74 -11.05
C VAL A 232 7.49 9.71 -10.74
N LEU A 233 8.19 8.78 -11.39
CA LEU A 233 9.64 8.62 -11.32
C LEU A 233 10.28 9.00 -12.65
N GLN A 234 11.45 9.65 -12.58
CA GLN A 234 12.29 10.00 -13.74
C GLN A 234 13.75 9.68 -13.44
N GLY A 235 14.53 9.44 -14.48
CA GLY A 235 15.97 9.19 -14.34
C GLY A 235 16.76 10.44 -13.97
N SER A 236 16.23 11.63 -14.30
CA SER A 236 16.83 12.96 -14.06
C SER A 236 15.72 13.99 -13.94
N GLY A 237 16.02 15.15 -13.39
CA GLY A 237 15.09 16.26 -13.21
C GLY A 237 15.14 16.83 -11.79
N THR A 238 14.27 17.82 -11.51
CA THR A 238 14.14 18.39 -10.17
C THR A 238 13.44 17.39 -9.26
N ALA A 239 14.22 16.67 -8.46
CA ALA A 239 13.72 15.64 -7.56
C ALA A 239 13.16 16.24 -6.27
N ARG A 240 11.99 15.80 -5.85
CA ARG A 240 11.48 15.98 -4.48
C ARG A 240 12.24 15.09 -3.50
N ALA A 241 12.51 13.88 -3.94
CA ALA A 241 13.31 12.88 -3.26
C ALA A 241 13.84 11.87 -4.29
N PHE A 242 14.80 11.06 -3.90
CA PHE A 242 15.25 9.90 -4.66
C PHE A 242 14.70 8.62 -4.06
N ILE A 243 14.18 7.74 -4.90
CA ILE A 243 13.56 6.48 -4.52
C ILE A 243 14.40 5.29 -4.98
N GLN A 244 14.60 4.34 -4.09
CA GLN A 244 15.05 2.98 -4.38
C GLN A 244 13.99 2.02 -3.85
N ALA A 245 13.75 0.91 -4.53
CA ALA A 245 12.83 -0.11 -4.05
C ALA A 245 13.31 -1.50 -4.44
N LEU A 246 13.04 -2.46 -3.57
CA LEU A 246 13.19 -3.88 -3.82
C LEU A 246 11.95 -4.60 -3.33
N ASP A 247 11.65 -5.69 -3.98
CA ASP A 247 10.65 -6.66 -3.56
C ASP A 247 11.29 -8.03 -3.41
N GLY A 248 10.70 -8.86 -2.60
CA GLY A 248 11.12 -10.22 -2.40
C GLY A 248 9.92 -11.12 -2.15
N ALA A 249 10.02 -12.32 -2.70
CA ALA A 249 9.16 -13.42 -2.35
C ALA A 249 10.02 -14.55 -1.78
N ASP A 250 9.43 -15.30 -0.89
CA ASP A 250 9.99 -16.54 -0.42
C ASP A 250 9.92 -17.55 -1.55
N GLY A 251 11.08 -17.90 -2.10
CA GLY A 251 11.17 -18.85 -3.23
C GLY A 251 10.96 -20.30 -2.81
N GLU A 252 11.07 -20.59 -1.53
CA GLU A 252 10.83 -21.92 -0.93
C GLU A 252 9.82 -21.78 0.20
N LYS A 253 8.83 -22.65 0.22
CA LYS A 253 7.85 -22.71 1.31
C LYS A 253 8.59 -22.85 2.65
N GLY A 254 8.68 -21.77 3.40
CA GLY A 254 9.20 -21.80 4.76
C GLY A 254 10.41 -20.94 5.07
N GLU A 255 10.89 -20.08 4.14
CA GLU A 255 11.90 -19.10 4.56
C GLU A 255 11.29 -18.16 5.61
N PRO A 256 11.90 -18.04 6.80
CA PRO A 256 11.43 -17.10 7.78
C PRO A 256 11.46 -15.66 7.21
N GLN A 257 10.36 -14.93 7.33
CA GLN A 257 10.30 -13.51 6.90
C GLN A 257 11.51 -12.67 7.39
N PRO A 258 12.07 -12.87 8.60
CA PRO A 258 13.28 -12.16 9.02
C PRO A 258 14.47 -12.33 8.08
N ALA A 259 14.70 -13.52 7.49
CA ALA A 259 15.80 -13.73 6.55
C ALA A 259 15.56 -12.98 5.23
N LEU A 260 14.33 -12.99 4.72
CA LEU A 260 13.94 -12.20 3.56
C LEU A 260 14.14 -10.70 3.82
N PHE A 261 13.68 -10.20 4.97
CA PHE A 261 13.92 -8.80 5.36
C PHE A 261 15.42 -8.48 5.44
N GLY A 262 16.21 -9.34 6.06
CA GLY A 262 17.66 -9.17 6.17
C GLY A 262 18.32 -8.97 4.82
N ARG A 263 17.94 -9.73 3.81
CA ARG A 263 18.45 -9.55 2.43
C ARG A 263 18.02 -8.23 1.82
N LEU A 264 16.73 -7.86 1.93
CA LEU A 264 16.21 -6.63 1.34
C LEU A 264 16.78 -5.39 2.03
N VAL A 265 16.78 -5.36 3.37
CA VAL A 265 17.33 -4.25 4.17
C VAL A 265 18.83 -4.13 3.89
N GLY A 266 19.59 -5.22 3.94
CA GLY A 266 21.03 -5.22 3.65
C GLY A 266 21.41 -4.71 2.27
N ALA A 267 20.50 -4.83 1.29
CA ALA A 267 20.77 -4.38 -0.07
C ALA A 267 20.69 -2.86 -0.24
N ILE A 268 19.72 -2.18 0.39
CA ILE A 268 19.48 -0.74 0.13
C ILE A 268 19.49 0.16 1.36
N ALA A 269 19.22 -0.34 2.56
CA ALA A 269 19.28 0.47 3.78
C ALA A 269 20.73 0.88 4.11
N ARG A 270 20.87 1.97 4.86
CA ARG A 270 22.17 2.52 5.27
C ARG A 270 22.12 2.88 6.76
N PRO A 271 23.30 2.88 7.43
CA PRO A 271 23.40 3.45 8.77
C PRO A 271 22.84 4.87 8.81
N GLY A 272 22.00 5.16 9.79
CA GLY A 272 21.39 6.46 9.96
C GLY A 272 20.10 6.69 9.15
N ASP A 273 19.58 5.69 8.42
CA ASP A 273 18.20 5.79 7.88
C ASP A 273 17.18 5.77 9.03
N ALA A 274 16.17 6.65 8.97
CA ALA A 274 14.97 6.51 9.79
C ALA A 274 14.14 5.33 9.29
N VAL A 275 13.29 4.77 10.14
CA VAL A 275 12.55 3.53 9.86
C VAL A 275 11.06 3.76 9.93
N ASP A 276 10.33 3.40 8.88
CA ASP A 276 8.89 3.20 8.87
C ASP A 276 8.61 1.69 8.77
N GLY A 277 8.09 1.11 9.84
CA GLY A 277 7.93 -0.32 9.95
C GLY A 277 6.70 -0.88 9.23
N CYS A 278 6.64 -2.21 9.10
CA CYS A 278 5.56 -2.91 8.39
C CYS A 278 4.17 -2.72 8.99
N GLY A 279 4.08 -2.58 10.31
CA GLY A 279 2.82 -2.32 11.00
C GLY A 279 1.86 -3.52 11.06
N LEU A 280 2.37 -4.74 11.11
CA LEU A 280 1.53 -5.94 11.24
C LEU A 280 0.95 -6.13 12.65
N ALA A 281 1.51 -5.45 13.65
CA ALA A 281 1.11 -5.57 15.06
C ALA A 281 1.11 -7.02 15.57
N LEU A 282 2.12 -7.78 15.15
CA LEU A 282 2.37 -9.16 15.55
C LEU A 282 3.64 -9.20 16.41
N PRO A 283 3.57 -9.44 17.72
CA PRO A 283 4.70 -9.27 18.63
C PRO A 283 5.98 -10.02 18.20
N SER A 284 5.87 -11.28 17.75
CA SER A 284 7.01 -12.05 17.29
C SER A 284 7.63 -11.52 16.01
N PHE A 285 6.78 -11.09 15.06
CA PHE A 285 7.20 -10.47 13.81
C PHE A 285 7.83 -9.10 14.06
N ASP A 286 7.15 -8.23 14.81
CA ASP A 286 7.60 -6.89 15.16
C ASP A 286 8.97 -6.91 15.86
N ALA A 287 9.18 -7.88 16.76
CA ALA A 287 10.46 -8.07 17.42
C ALA A 287 11.58 -8.54 16.48
N ALA A 288 11.27 -9.44 15.55
CA ALA A 288 12.23 -9.93 14.56
C ALA A 288 12.59 -8.84 13.53
N GLU A 289 11.60 -8.11 13.03
CA GLU A 289 11.79 -6.96 12.13
C GLU A 289 12.73 -5.92 12.74
N ARG A 290 12.45 -5.49 13.97
CA ARG A 290 13.28 -4.49 14.67
C ARG A 290 14.74 -4.93 14.81
N ARG A 291 15.02 -6.21 15.11
CA ARG A 291 16.39 -6.74 15.21
C ARG A 291 17.11 -6.66 13.89
N VAL A 292 16.50 -7.20 12.84
CA VAL A 292 17.10 -7.26 11.50
C VAL A 292 17.38 -5.86 10.95
N VAL A 293 16.48 -4.92 11.19
CA VAL A 293 16.64 -3.54 10.71
C VAL A 293 17.71 -2.81 11.51
N ALA A 294 17.71 -2.97 12.83
CA ALA A 294 18.69 -2.32 13.71
C ALA A 294 20.15 -2.72 13.42
N ASP A 295 20.38 -3.94 12.94
CA ASP A 295 21.71 -4.41 12.54
C ASP A 295 22.32 -3.55 11.43
N ILE A 296 21.49 -2.87 10.62
CA ILE A 296 21.94 -2.03 9.50
C ILE A 296 21.79 -0.54 9.83
N THR A 297 20.61 -0.11 10.32
CA THR A 297 20.31 1.31 10.52
C THR A 297 20.87 1.86 11.83
N GLY A 298 21.13 0.98 12.78
CA GLY A 298 21.57 1.32 14.15
C GLY A 298 20.48 1.05 15.18
N VAL A 299 20.89 0.70 16.39
CA VAL A 299 19.99 0.27 17.49
C VAL A 299 19.05 1.37 17.99
N ASP A 300 19.41 2.63 17.83
CA ASP A 300 18.64 3.80 18.26
C ASP A 300 17.97 4.52 17.08
N ALA A 301 17.96 3.93 15.88
CA ALA A 301 17.30 4.55 14.73
C ALA A 301 15.81 4.81 15.06
N PRO A 302 15.29 6.01 14.69
CA PRO A 302 13.90 6.36 15.00
C PRO A 302 12.95 5.46 14.21
N LEU A 303 11.97 4.90 14.91
CA LEU A 303 10.94 4.03 14.37
C LEU A 303 9.59 4.72 14.40
N CYS A 304 9.01 4.98 13.25
CA CYS A 304 7.60 5.32 13.08
C CYS A 304 6.86 4.17 12.38
N CYS A 305 5.56 4.30 12.23
CA CYS A 305 4.76 3.36 11.45
C CYS A 305 3.51 4.06 10.89
N ILE A 306 3.55 4.38 9.60
CA ILE A 306 2.44 5.03 8.88
C ILE A 306 1.18 4.15 8.93
N MET A 307 1.35 2.83 8.88
CA MET A 307 0.24 1.89 8.96
C MET A 307 -0.47 1.89 10.33
N SER A 308 0.18 2.38 11.40
CA SER A 308 -0.48 2.57 12.69
C SER A 308 -1.60 3.62 12.64
N ALA A 309 -1.48 4.58 11.75
CA ALA A 309 -2.45 5.64 11.51
C ALA A 309 -3.51 5.26 10.46
N MET A 310 -3.12 4.57 9.39
CA MET A 310 -3.96 4.29 8.21
C MET A 310 -4.56 2.88 8.19
N GLY A 311 -4.17 1.99 9.12
CA GLY A 311 -4.43 0.55 8.99
C GLY A 311 -3.57 -0.09 7.90
N GLN A 312 -3.67 -1.40 7.73
CA GLN A 312 -2.99 -2.10 6.65
C GLN A 312 -3.71 -1.89 5.32
N ILE A 313 -3.00 -1.36 4.36
CA ILE A 313 -3.53 -0.96 3.04
C ILE A 313 -3.00 -1.84 1.89
N GLY A 314 -2.50 -3.02 2.23
CA GLY A 314 -2.10 -4.05 1.26
C GLY A 314 -1.12 -3.55 0.20
N ALA A 315 -1.43 -3.79 -1.07
CA ALA A 315 -0.57 -3.43 -2.20
C ALA A 315 -0.26 -1.93 -2.34
N ALA A 316 -1.02 -1.04 -1.70
CA ALA A 316 -0.74 0.40 -1.73
C ALA A 316 0.41 0.80 -0.79
N THR A 317 0.80 -0.05 0.18
CA THR A 317 1.70 0.29 1.29
C THR A 317 3.00 0.94 0.83
N SER A 318 3.77 0.29 -0.02
CA SER A 318 5.10 0.80 -0.41
C SER A 318 5.04 2.12 -1.21
N VAL A 319 3.97 2.33 -1.99
CA VAL A 319 3.77 3.58 -2.74
C VAL A 319 3.38 4.72 -1.79
N VAL A 320 2.49 4.45 -0.83
CA VAL A 320 2.12 5.42 0.22
C VAL A 320 3.33 5.76 1.09
N GLN A 321 4.12 4.76 1.52
CA GLN A 321 5.35 4.97 2.28
C GLN A 321 6.34 5.85 1.51
N ALA A 322 6.55 5.60 0.21
CA ALA A 322 7.46 6.41 -0.61
C ALA A 322 7.05 7.89 -0.62
N ILE A 323 5.76 8.19 -0.78
CA ILE A 323 5.23 9.56 -0.76
C ILE A 323 5.36 10.15 0.64
N ALA A 324 4.85 9.47 1.65
CA ALA A 324 4.81 9.97 3.02
C ALA A 324 6.22 10.23 3.57
N LEU A 325 7.17 9.32 3.37
CA LEU A 325 8.55 9.50 3.82
C LEU A 325 9.24 10.67 3.10
N ALA A 326 8.98 10.88 1.79
CA ALA A 326 9.50 12.03 1.08
C ALA A 326 9.02 13.36 1.70
N GLU A 327 7.73 13.46 2.01
CA GLU A 327 7.14 14.65 2.63
C GLU A 327 7.62 14.88 4.07
N LEU A 328 7.67 13.82 4.88
CA LEU A 328 8.12 13.88 6.26
C LEU A 328 9.59 14.31 6.36
N LEU A 329 10.46 13.76 5.50
CA LEU A 329 11.85 14.18 5.43
C LEU A 329 12.00 15.63 4.96
N GLN A 330 11.21 16.09 3.98
CA GLN A 330 11.21 17.49 3.54
C GLN A 330 10.77 18.45 4.65
N ARG A 331 9.78 18.03 5.45
CA ARG A 331 9.32 18.80 6.62
C ARG A 331 10.27 18.70 7.82
N GLN A 332 11.30 17.87 7.74
CA GLN A 332 12.25 17.62 8.83
C GLN A 332 11.51 17.24 10.12
N CYS A 333 10.47 16.44 10.04
CA CYS A 333 9.66 16.00 11.16
C CYS A 333 9.17 14.57 10.93
N MET A 334 9.32 13.71 11.94
CA MET A 334 8.85 12.33 11.89
C MET A 334 7.61 12.14 12.75
N PRO A 335 6.61 11.34 12.30
CA PRO A 335 5.37 11.17 13.03
C PRO A 335 5.52 10.16 14.17
N PRO A 336 4.64 10.23 15.19
CA PRO A 336 4.57 9.20 16.21
C PRO A 336 4.02 7.90 15.67
N LEU A 337 4.30 6.81 16.39
CA LEU A 337 3.54 5.57 16.27
C LEU A 337 2.12 5.81 16.81
N ALA A 338 1.18 6.03 15.91
CA ALA A 338 -0.18 6.43 16.30
C ALA A 338 -0.85 5.35 17.15
N GLY A 339 -1.26 5.73 18.38
CA GLY A 339 -1.92 4.84 19.33
C GLY A 339 -0.98 3.94 20.15
N LEU A 340 0.33 4.10 20.05
CA LEU A 340 1.29 3.40 20.93
C LEU A 340 1.12 3.86 22.37
N ARG A 341 0.90 2.89 23.27
CA ARG A 341 0.73 3.13 24.71
C ARG A 341 1.93 2.68 25.52
N GLU A 342 2.37 1.46 25.26
CA GLU A 342 3.50 0.83 25.93
C GLU A 342 4.35 0.11 24.91
N ALA A 343 5.53 0.66 24.61
CA ALA A 343 6.42 0.10 23.62
C ALA A 343 6.97 -1.27 24.06
N ALA A 344 6.83 -2.28 23.22
CA ALA A 344 7.48 -3.57 23.44
C ALA A 344 9.00 -3.40 23.47
N PRO A 345 9.73 -4.15 24.33
CA PRO A 345 11.18 -4.11 24.39
C PRO A 345 11.83 -4.47 23.04
N GLY A 346 12.92 -3.82 22.68
CA GLY A 346 13.68 -4.15 21.48
C GLY A 346 14.53 -3.00 20.97
N PRO A 347 15.39 -3.25 20.00
CA PRO A 347 16.17 -2.21 19.34
C PRO A 347 15.23 -1.32 18.50
N LEU A 348 15.77 -0.24 17.96
CA LEU A 348 15.06 0.89 17.37
C LEU A 348 14.26 1.67 18.42
N ARG A 349 14.23 2.96 18.27
CA ARG A 349 13.56 3.87 19.19
C ARG A 349 12.18 4.28 18.67
N PRO A 350 11.06 3.75 19.23
CA PRO A 350 9.74 4.16 18.82
C PRO A 350 9.51 5.65 19.07
N ILE A 351 8.96 6.35 18.09
CA ILE A 351 8.61 7.77 18.17
C ILE A 351 7.25 7.89 18.89
N LEU A 352 7.22 8.52 20.05
CA LEU A 352 6.02 8.67 20.87
C LEU A 352 5.24 9.96 20.60
N ARG A 353 5.91 10.97 20.08
CA ARG A 353 5.34 12.27 19.68
C ARG A 353 6.06 12.74 18.43
N ALA A 354 5.39 13.51 17.60
CA ALA A 354 6.07 14.10 16.44
C ALA A 354 7.35 14.83 16.89
N GLU A 355 8.44 14.53 16.24
CA GLU A 355 9.75 15.04 16.59
C GLU A 355 10.50 15.59 15.38
N ALA A 356 11.19 16.71 15.58
CA ALA A 356 12.09 17.25 14.57
C ALA A 356 13.21 16.24 14.26
N THR A 357 13.58 16.16 13.01
CA THR A 357 14.61 15.22 12.55
C THR A 357 15.63 15.90 11.64
N THR A 358 16.87 15.43 11.68
CA THR A 358 17.91 15.80 10.73
C THR A 358 18.21 14.68 9.72
N HIS A 359 17.46 13.59 9.78
CA HIS A 359 17.61 12.50 8.83
C HIS A 359 17.31 13.00 7.41
N ARG A 360 18.16 12.61 6.49
CA ARG A 360 17.98 12.90 5.07
C ARG A 360 17.49 11.70 4.27
N SER A 361 17.37 10.57 4.95
CA SER A 361 16.89 9.33 4.34
C SER A 361 16.12 8.48 5.35
N ALA A 362 15.20 7.69 4.80
CA ALA A 362 14.37 6.75 5.56
C ALA A 362 14.08 5.51 4.73
N ILE A 363 13.80 4.41 5.40
CA ILE A 363 13.28 3.19 4.78
C ILE A 363 11.84 2.95 5.21
N GLY A 364 11.02 2.49 4.28
CA GLY A 364 9.68 1.95 4.52
C GLY A 364 9.66 0.46 4.25
N LEU A 365 9.09 -0.30 5.17
CA LEU A 365 9.01 -1.75 5.09
C LEU A 365 7.56 -2.18 4.88
N SER A 366 7.34 -3.15 4.03
CA SER A 366 6.03 -3.77 3.83
C SER A 366 6.16 -5.28 3.88
N ALA A 367 5.21 -5.92 4.54
CA ALA A 367 5.07 -7.36 4.57
C ALA A 367 3.60 -7.74 4.51
N SER A 368 3.34 -8.87 3.94
CA SER A 368 2.02 -9.48 3.97
C SER A 368 2.19 -10.97 3.87
N ALA A 369 1.22 -11.74 4.27
CA ALA A 369 1.20 -13.19 4.24
C ALA A 369 2.61 -13.86 4.26
N PRO A 370 2.82 -15.02 4.81
CA PRO A 370 4.14 -15.63 4.86
C PRO A 370 4.85 -15.55 3.50
N GLY A 371 6.05 -15.00 3.46
CA GLY A 371 6.90 -15.04 2.29
C GLY A 371 6.86 -13.84 1.32
N LEU A 372 6.14 -12.76 1.60
CA LEU A 372 6.17 -11.56 0.76
C LEU A 372 6.67 -10.36 1.55
N ALA A 373 7.63 -9.63 0.98
CA ALA A 373 8.17 -8.42 1.58
C ALA A 373 8.54 -7.38 0.52
N GLY A 374 8.56 -6.13 0.92
CA GLY A 374 9.03 -5.02 0.12
C GLY A 374 9.79 -4.02 1.00
N ILE A 375 10.70 -3.30 0.38
CA ILE A 375 11.40 -2.18 0.99
C ILE A 375 11.48 -1.03 0.00
N VAL A 376 11.20 0.15 0.48
CA VAL A 376 11.45 1.40 -0.22
C VAL A 376 12.44 2.23 0.60
N ARG A 377 13.45 2.82 -0.04
CA ARG A 377 14.34 3.80 0.56
C ARG A 377 14.14 5.13 -0.12
N VAL A 378 13.90 6.14 0.69
CA VAL A 378 13.69 7.52 0.28
C VAL A 378 14.85 8.36 0.78
N GLU A 379 15.40 9.22 -0.08
CA GLU A 379 16.53 10.08 0.25
C GLU A 379 16.31 11.47 -0.33
N LEU A 380 16.52 12.52 0.47
CA LEU A 380 16.45 13.90 -0.01
C LEU A 380 17.60 14.22 -0.97
N PRO A 381 17.39 15.11 -1.93
CA PRO A 381 18.41 15.59 -2.87
C PRO A 381 19.64 16.17 -2.19
#